data_92d6d93270064842dc0ed5befb09b147
#
_entry.id   92d6d93270064842dc0ed5befb09b147
#
_cell.length_a   1.000
_cell.length_b   1.000
_cell.length_c   1.000
_cell.angle_alpha   90.00
_cell.angle_beta   90.00
_cell.angle_gamma   90.00
#
_symmetry.space_group_name_H-M   'P 1'
#
loop_
_entity.id
_entity.type
_entity.pdbx_description
1 polymer ?
#
loop_
_entity_poly.entity_id
_entity_poly.type
_entity_poly.pdbx_seq_one_letter_code
_entity_poly.pdbx_strand_id
1 'polypeptide(L)'
;IDKYDLEDPYKLWKKGKWNWEKYIDMCREYKTLSESDAASCGEGWWWSYVSIFDMDSAIAFDGKKFYNNIGNKEFLKVHQELAKLYNEEHLFAYGQEPEFSKGMRLFSIGTTIHMRRKNAYFGPLKSENVLYAVPMPARKGEKYVVGLSEAEAYAIANGAPNPEAVPYFLRYFLDGANYELSTYFCNEQNLEVYNYCMSQKNRKFVYFYPKAIGGTGVGDGPALMDQTSDQVKSYIDSKMGEVDKVVKEYNTLIKKIKK
;
A
#
# COMPACT_ATOMS: atom_id res chain seq x y z
N ILE A 1 -11.62 -2.21 18.15
CA ILE A 1 -11.02 -3.37 18.78
C ILE A 1 -11.77 -3.66 20.08
N ASP A 2 -11.71 -2.81 21.09
CA ASP A 2 -12.26 -3.04 22.42
C ASP A 2 -13.79 -3.25 22.43
N LYS A 3 -14.53 -2.51 21.60
CA LYS A 3 -15.99 -2.66 21.49
C LYS A 3 -16.46 -4.07 21.15
N TYR A 4 -15.64 -4.83 20.42
CA TYR A 4 -15.97 -6.16 19.91
C TYR A 4 -15.09 -7.26 20.52
N ASP A 5 -14.30 -6.93 21.55
CA ASP A 5 -13.35 -7.84 22.23
C ASP A 5 -12.37 -8.54 21.27
N LEU A 6 -11.97 -7.83 20.20
CA LEU A 6 -11.03 -8.34 19.22
C LEU A 6 -9.59 -8.24 19.76
N GLU A 7 -8.75 -9.18 19.37
CA GLU A 7 -7.33 -9.14 19.72
C GLU A 7 -6.68 -7.83 19.22
N ASP A 8 -5.82 -7.26 20.04
CA ASP A 8 -5.09 -6.03 19.72
C ASP A 8 -4.01 -6.29 18.65
N PRO A 9 -4.11 -5.72 17.45
CA PRO A 9 -3.17 -5.93 16.35
C PRO A 9 -1.75 -5.49 16.69
N TYR A 10 -1.59 -4.44 17.49
CA TYR A 10 -0.28 -3.98 17.92
C TYR A 10 0.40 -4.99 18.86
N LYS A 11 -0.34 -5.56 19.82
CA LYS A 11 0.18 -6.64 20.69
C LYS A 11 0.51 -7.90 19.88
N LEU A 12 -0.29 -8.20 18.85
CA LEU A 12 0.00 -9.30 17.92
C LEU A 12 1.29 -9.03 17.14
N TRP A 13 1.47 -7.82 16.63
CA TRP A 13 2.69 -7.42 15.94
C TRP A 13 3.92 -7.54 16.84
N LYS A 14 3.88 -7.03 18.06
CA LYS A 14 4.98 -7.12 19.04
C LYS A 14 5.36 -8.59 19.38
N LYS A 15 4.40 -9.50 19.28
CA LYS A 15 4.61 -10.95 19.48
C LYS A 15 4.97 -11.70 18.19
N GLY A 16 5.11 -11.01 17.05
CA GLY A 16 5.36 -11.64 15.73
C GLY A 16 4.19 -12.50 15.21
N LYS A 17 2.97 -12.24 15.68
CA LYS A 17 1.75 -12.98 15.30
C LYS A 17 0.81 -12.19 14.38
N TRP A 18 1.14 -10.93 14.08
CA TRP A 18 0.41 -10.10 13.16
C TRP A 18 0.80 -10.43 11.73
N ASN A 19 -0.07 -11.10 11.00
CA ASN A 19 0.13 -11.54 9.63
C ASN A 19 -1.16 -11.42 8.82
N TRP A 20 -1.07 -11.68 7.51
CA TRP A 20 -2.18 -11.57 6.57
C TRP A 20 -3.39 -12.42 6.98
N GLU A 21 -3.14 -13.67 7.35
CA GLU A 21 -4.21 -14.59 7.76
C GLU A 21 -4.94 -14.06 8.99
N LYS A 22 -4.19 -13.59 10.01
CA LYS A 22 -4.78 -13.02 11.22
C LYS A 22 -5.58 -11.74 10.93
N TYR A 23 -5.08 -10.90 10.02
CA TYR A 23 -5.79 -9.71 9.58
C TYR A 23 -7.14 -10.06 8.94
N ILE A 24 -7.15 -11.04 8.02
CA ILE A 24 -8.39 -11.51 7.38
C ILE A 24 -9.36 -12.14 8.38
N ASP A 25 -8.85 -12.96 9.29
CA ASP A 25 -9.68 -13.57 10.34
C ASP A 25 -10.34 -12.52 11.21
N MET A 26 -9.62 -11.50 11.62
CA MET A 26 -10.18 -10.36 12.38
C MET A 26 -11.21 -9.59 11.56
N CYS A 27 -10.99 -9.43 10.26
CA CYS A 27 -11.97 -8.81 9.37
C CYS A 27 -13.27 -9.63 9.29
N ARG A 28 -13.19 -10.95 9.19
CA ARG A 28 -14.37 -11.83 9.16
C ARG A 28 -15.10 -11.82 10.50
N GLU A 29 -14.37 -11.86 11.59
CA GLU A 29 -14.91 -11.77 12.94
C GLU A 29 -15.65 -10.44 13.16
N TYR A 30 -15.02 -9.32 12.80
CA TYR A 30 -15.65 -8.00 12.86
C TYR A 30 -16.92 -7.94 12.02
N LYS A 31 -16.91 -8.46 10.79
CA LYS A 31 -18.09 -8.49 9.93
C LYS A 31 -19.25 -9.26 10.56
N THR A 32 -18.95 -10.34 11.28
CA THR A 32 -19.96 -11.13 11.98
C THR A 32 -20.52 -10.40 13.21
N LEU A 33 -19.66 -9.67 13.93
CA LEU A 33 -20.02 -8.95 15.16
C LEU A 33 -20.63 -7.57 14.91
N SER A 34 -20.28 -6.94 13.80
CA SER A 34 -20.88 -5.66 13.42
C SER A 34 -22.24 -5.94 12.79
N GLU A 35 -23.31 -5.57 13.42
CA GLU A 35 -24.70 -5.73 12.93
C GLU A 35 -25.01 -4.93 11.65
N SER A 36 -24.01 -4.35 11.01
CA SER A 36 -24.13 -3.50 9.83
C SER A 36 -23.80 -4.30 8.56
N ASP A 37 -24.77 -4.48 7.69
CA ASP A 37 -24.61 -5.08 6.36
C ASP A 37 -23.60 -4.32 5.46
N ALA A 38 -23.36 -3.04 5.77
CA ALA A 38 -22.42 -2.18 5.05
C ALA A 38 -20.98 -2.20 5.62
N ALA A 39 -20.71 -2.94 6.69
CA ALA A 39 -19.41 -2.94 7.34
C ALA A 39 -18.40 -3.78 6.57
N SER A 40 -17.70 -3.17 5.62
CA SER A 40 -16.40 -3.69 5.23
C SER A 40 -15.42 -3.39 6.37
N CYS A 41 -14.60 -4.37 6.73
CA CYS A 41 -13.72 -4.22 7.88
C CYS A 41 -12.42 -3.51 7.55
N GLY A 42 -11.96 -3.58 6.30
CA GLY A 42 -10.77 -2.90 5.84
C GLY A 42 -11.08 -1.94 4.69
N GLU A 43 -10.52 -0.74 4.74
CA GLU A 43 -10.53 0.16 3.59
C GLU A 43 -9.10 0.47 3.17
N GLY A 44 -8.87 0.50 1.86
CA GLY A 44 -7.56 0.78 1.30
C GLY A 44 -7.54 0.60 -0.20
N TRP A 45 -6.43 1.03 -0.79
CA TRP A 45 -6.20 0.88 -2.21
C TRP A 45 -5.79 -0.56 -2.54
N TRP A 46 -6.29 -1.12 -3.62
CA TRP A 46 -5.97 -2.46 -4.09
C TRP A 46 -4.46 -2.76 -4.08
N TRP A 47 -3.65 -1.85 -4.62
CA TRP A 47 -2.20 -2.00 -4.67
C TRP A 47 -1.54 -2.05 -3.27
N SER A 48 -2.17 -1.47 -2.23
CA SER A 48 -1.67 -1.59 -0.86
C SER A 48 -1.75 -3.03 -0.37
N TYR A 49 -2.81 -3.74 -0.72
CA TYR A 49 -2.93 -5.17 -0.41
C TYR A 49 -2.00 -6.02 -1.26
N VAL A 50 -1.86 -5.71 -2.56
CA VAL A 50 -0.90 -6.39 -3.44
C VAL A 50 0.53 -6.29 -2.92
N SER A 51 0.91 -5.16 -2.32
CA SER A 51 2.25 -4.96 -1.75
C SER A 51 2.57 -5.92 -0.59
N ILE A 52 1.56 -6.41 0.14
CA ILE A 52 1.75 -7.41 1.21
C ILE A 52 2.36 -8.71 0.66
N PHE A 53 2.02 -9.04 -0.58
CA PHE A 53 2.48 -10.26 -1.24
C PHE A 53 3.84 -10.10 -1.93
N ASP A 54 4.51 -8.96 -1.74
CA ASP A 54 5.80 -8.68 -2.36
C ASP A 54 5.77 -8.84 -3.88
N MET A 55 4.70 -8.38 -4.47
CA MET A 55 4.41 -8.60 -5.87
C MET A 55 4.66 -7.33 -6.67
N ASP A 56 5.43 -7.46 -7.73
CA ASP A 56 5.55 -6.42 -8.74
C ASP A 56 4.21 -6.19 -9.46
N SER A 57 4.07 -5.01 -10.04
CA SER A 57 2.90 -4.66 -10.84
C SER A 57 2.77 -5.56 -12.10
N ALA A 58 1.77 -5.30 -12.92
CA ALA A 58 1.55 -5.99 -14.20
C ALA A 58 2.79 -6.03 -15.09
N ILE A 59 3.68 -5.04 -14.96
CA ILE A 59 4.97 -4.98 -15.64
C ILE A 59 6.05 -4.92 -14.57
N ALA A 60 7.01 -5.83 -14.64
CA ALA A 60 8.12 -5.91 -13.72
C ALA A 60 9.45 -5.65 -14.43
N PHE A 61 10.49 -5.30 -13.66
CA PHE A 61 11.82 -5.00 -14.15
C PHE A 61 12.87 -5.83 -13.40
N ASP A 62 13.69 -6.58 -14.13
CA ASP A 62 14.72 -7.48 -13.57
C ASP A 62 16.09 -6.81 -13.41
N GLY A 63 16.17 -5.48 -13.50
CA GLY A 63 17.40 -4.71 -13.49
C GLY A 63 18.03 -4.53 -14.88
N LYS A 64 17.56 -5.25 -15.90
CA LYS A 64 18.07 -5.19 -17.27
C LYS A 64 17.00 -4.91 -18.30
N LYS A 65 15.82 -5.50 -18.14
CA LYS A 65 14.69 -5.40 -19.07
C LYS A 65 13.37 -5.45 -18.31
N PHE A 66 12.34 -4.90 -18.92
CA PHE A 66 10.96 -5.09 -18.49
C PHE A 66 10.42 -6.43 -18.99
N TYR A 67 9.51 -7.01 -18.24
CA TYR A 67 8.78 -8.22 -18.62
C TYR A 67 7.32 -8.15 -18.18
N ASN A 68 6.49 -8.92 -18.88
CA ASN A 68 5.08 -9.05 -18.58
C ASN A 68 4.92 -9.97 -17.36
N ASN A 69 4.37 -9.44 -16.28
CA ASN A 69 4.17 -10.15 -15.03
C ASN A 69 2.76 -10.71 -14.85
N ILE A 70 1.78 -10.26 -15.66
CA ILE A 70 0.39 -10.72 -15.49
C ILE A 70 0.20 -12.20 -15.85
N GLY A 71 1.10 -12.77 -16.65
CA GLY A 71 1.14 -14.21 -16.94
C GLY A 71 1.69 -15.08 -15.79
N ASN A 72 2.19 -14.46 -14.72
CA ASN A 72 2.72 -15.17 -13.57
C ASN A 72 1.59 -15.81 -12.77
N LYS A 73 1.75 -17.11 -12.43
CA LYS A 73 0.75 -17.85 -11.64
C LYS A 73 0.49 -17.23 -10.26
N GLU A 74 1.53 -16.71 -9.61
CA GLU A 74 1.37 -16.06 -8.32
C GLU A 74 0.60 -14.74 -8.45
N PHE A 75 0.84 -13.96 -9.51
CA PHE A 75 0.07 -12.77 -9.83
C PHE A 75 -1.42 -13.10 -9.94
N LEU A 76 -1.77 -14.11 -10.74
CA LEU A 76 -3.14 -14.55 -10.89
C LEU A 76 -3.77 -14.94 -9.54
N LYS A 77 -3.07 -15.78 -8.76
CA LYS A 77 -3.56 -16.29 -7.47
C LYS A 77 -3.85 -15.13 -6.49
N VAL A 78 -2.94 -14.18 -6.35
CA VAL A 78 -3.11 -13.03 -5.44
C VAL A 78 -4.30 -12.18 -5.87
N HIS A 79 -4.43 -11.90 -7.16
CA HIS A 79 -5.55 -11.08 -7.63
C HIS A 79 -6.89 -11.82 -7.54
N GLN A 80 -6.93 -13.13 -7.69
CA GLN A 80 -8.13 -13.93 -7.41
C GLN A 80 -8.51 -13.89 -5.93
N GLU A 81 -7.53 -14.01 -5.02
CA GLU A 81 -7.77 -13.90 -3.59
C GLU A 81 -8.33 -12.53 -3.22
N LEU A 82 -7.71 -11.45 -3.72
CA LEU A 82 -8.20 -10.10 -3.46
C LEU A 82 -9.59 -9.84 -4.05
N ALA A 83 -9.87 -10.30 -5.28
CA ALA A 83 -11.18 -10.18 -5.89
C ALA A 83 -12.26 -10.87 -5.04
N LYS A 84 -11.95 -12.04 -4.50
CA LYS A 84 -12.84 -12.76 -3.58
C LYS A 84 -13.13 -11.93 -2.32
N LEU A 85 -12.10 -11.37 -1.68
CA LEU A 85 -12.24 -10.58 -0.46
C LEU A 85 -13.03 -9.29 -0.68
N TYR A 86 -12.88 -8.64 -1.84
CA TYR A 86 -13.62 -7.43 -2.21
C TYR A 86 -15.05 -7.73 -2.65
N ASN A 87 -15.25 -8.64 -3.61
CA ASN A 87 -16.48 -8.74 -4.36
C ASN A 87 -17.40 -9.89 -3.90
N GLU A 88 -16.86 -10.91 -3.24
CA GLU A 88 -17.65 -12.05 -2.79
C GLU A 88 -17.83 -12.03 -1.26
N GLU A 89 -16.75 -11.83 -0.52
CA GLU A 89 -16.83 -11.75 0.95
C GLU A 89 -17.18 -10.35 1.44
N HIS A 90 -17.03 -9.29 0.62
CA HIS A 90 -17.26 -7.89 0.98
C HIS A 90 -16.54 -7.46 2.27
N LEU A 91 -15.29 -7.93 2.43
CA LEU A 91 -14.48 -7.57 3.58
C LEU A 91 -13.78 -6.23 3.41
N PHE A 92 -13.54 -5.79 2.17
CA PHE A 92 -12.78 -4.59 1.87
C PHE A 92 -13.60 -3.56 1.10
N ALA A 93 -13.33 -2.28 1.39
CA ALA A 93 -13.78 -1.15 0.59
C ALA A 93 -12.61 -0.49 -0.12
N TYR A 94 -12.89 0.10 -1.26
CA TYR A 94 -11.89 0.83 -2.02
C TYR A 94 -11.68 2.24 -1.44
N GLY A 95 -10.43 2.69 -1.44
CA GLY A 95 -10.07 4.05 -1.06
C GLY A 95 -9.85 4.23 0.43
N GLN A 96 -9.93 5.48 0.86
CA GLN A 96 -9.85 5.92 2.24
C GLN A 96 -11.11 6.73 2.53
N GLU A 97 -12.10 6.06 3.03
CA GLU A 97 -13.42 6.63 3.22
C GLU A 97 -13.58 7.24 4.62
N PRO A 98 -14.44 8.26 4.77
CA PRO A 98 -14.72 8.85 6.08
C PRO A 98 -15.35 7.87 7.07
N GLU A 99 -15.81 6.72 6.63
CA GLU A 99 -16.45 5.68 7.44
C GLU A 99 -15.54 5.15 8.55
N PHE A 100 -14.22 5.05 8.30
CA PHE A 100 -13.27 4.66 9.35
C PHE A 100 -13.29 5.67 10.51
N SER A 101 -13.29 6.96 10.21
CA SER A 101 -13.38 8.02 11.23
C SER A 101 -14.70 8.03 12.00
N LYS A 102 -15.74 7.44 11.44
CA LYS A 102 -17.06 7.25 12.09
C LYS A 102 -17.16 5.93 12.87
N GLY A 103 -16.09 5.14 12.89
CA GLY A 103 -16.07 3.82 13.55
C GLY A 103 -16.81 2.72 12.80
N MET A 104 -17.12 2.93 11.50
CA MET A 104 -17.84 1.97 10.65
C MET A 104 -16.88 0.98 9.95
N ARG A 105 -15.58 1.13 10.12
CA ARG A 105 -14.52 0.25 9.58
C ARG A 105 -13.57 -0.14 10.69
N LEU A 106 -13.09 -1.36 10.66
CA LEU A 106 -12.11 -1.84 11.65
C LEU A 106 -10.70 -1.31 11.34
N PHE A 107 -10.31 -1.31 10.07
CA PHE A 107 -9.00 -0.90 9.61
C PHE A 107 -9.11 0.09 8.44
N SER A 108 -8.16 1.02 8.38
CA SER A 108 -7.91 1.83 7.20
C SER A 108 -6.43 1.78 6.86
N ILE A 109 -6.11 1.45 5.59
CA ILE A 109 -4.74 1.47 5.11
C ILE A 109 -4.36 2.89 4.76
N GLY A 110 -3.27 3.35 5.37
CA GLY A 110 -2.75 4.68 5.14
C GLY A 110 -1.24 4.68 4.92
N THR A 111 -0.74 5.81 4.50
CA THR A 111 0.70 6.09 4.47
C THR A 111 1.17 6.63 5.82
N THR A 112 2.49 6.64 6.03
CA THR A 112 3.08 7.17 7.27
C THR A 112 2.72 8.64 7.54
N ILE A 113 2.38 9.41 6.50
CA ILE A 113 1.93 10.80 6.66
C ILE A 113 0.58 10.90 7.38
N HIS A 114 -0.30 9.90 7.21
CA HIS A 114 -1.62 9.88 7.85
C HIS A 114 -1.54 9.69 9.38
N MET A 115 -0.46 9.13 9.89
CA MET A 115 -0.22 9.00 11.33
C MET A 115 0.13 10.33 12.02
N ARG A 116 0.49 11.36 11.24
CA ARG A 116 0.91 12.66 11.78
C ARG A 116 -0.29 13.45 12.30
N ARG A 117 -0.13 14.06 13.47
CA ARG A 117 -1.18 14.84 14.16
C ARG A 117 -1.78 15.94 13.30
N LYS A 118 -0.97 16.65 12.51
CA LYS A 118 -1.42 17.77 11.66
C LYS A 118 -2.06 17.37 10.35
N ASN A 119 -2.06 16.09 9.99
CA ASN A 119 -2.73 15.65 8.79
C ASN A 119 -4.26 15.69 9.00
N ALA A 120 -5.02 16.21 8.04
CA ALA A 120 -6.48 16.34 8.14
C ALA A 120 -7.21 14.98 8.10
N TYR A 121 -6.59 13.95 7.49
CA TYR A 121 -7.14 12.60 7.52
C TYR A 121 -7.26 12.11 8.96
N PHE A 122 -8.39 11.48 9.26
CA PHE A 122 -8.69 10.95 10.59
C PHE A 122 -8.67 12.02 11.71
N GLY A 123 -8.96 13.28 11.36
CA GLY A 123 -8.90 14.42 12.28
C GLY A 123 -9.59 14.19 13.63
N PRO A 124 -10.86 13.75 13.67
CA PRO A 124 -11.56 13.47 14.93
C PRO A 124 -10.85 12.42 15.79
N LEU A 125 -10.41 11.29 15.17
CA LEU A 125 -9.72 10.22 15.89
C LEU A 125 -8.37 10.66 16.46
N LYS A 126 -7.70 11.59 15.79
CA LYS A 126 -6.43 12.17 16.28
C LYS A 126 -6.62 13.12 17.43
N SER A 127 -7.65 13.98 17.37
CA SER A 127 -7.96 14.94 18.45
C SER A 127 -8.35 14.23 19.73
N GLU A 128 -9.03 13.09 19.61
CA GLU A 128 -9.41 12.24 20.74
C GLU A 128 -8.29 11.27 21.16
N ASN A 129 -7.17 11.24 20.42
CA ASN A 129 -6.03 10.34 20.64
C ASN A 129 -6.39 8.85 20.60
N VAL A 130 -7.38 8.49 19.78
CA VAL A 130 -7.87 7.10 19.61
C VAL A 130 -7.44 6.46 18.30
N LEU A 131 -6.63 7.15 17.49
CA LEU A 131 -6.03 6.59 16.29
C LEU A 131 -4.75 5.83 16.64
N TYR A 132 -4.76 4.53 16.44
CA TYR A 132 -3.61 3.66 16.67
C TYR A 132 -3.15 3.02 15.38
N ALA A 133 -1.84 3.09 15.11
CA ALA A 133 -1.23 2.47 13.96
C ALA A 133 -0.65 1.08 14.29
N VAL A 134 -0.62 0.25 13.27
CA VAL A 134 0.11 -1.03 13.24
C VAL A 134 0.73 -1.17 11.85
N PRO A 135 1.90 -1.80 11.69
CA PRO A 135 2.45 -2.05 10.36
C PRO A 135 1.50 -2.91 9.51
N MET A 136 1.58 -2.79 8.19
CA MET A 136 0.87 -3.72 7.30
C MET A 136 1.19 -5.16 7.68
N PRO A 137 0.20 -6.07 7.67
CA PRO A 137 0.45 -7.48 7.99
C PRO A 137 1.36 -8.11 6.94
N ALA A 138 2.31 -8.94 7.38
CA ALA A 138 3.13 -9.75 6.49
C ALA A 138 2.47 -11.10 6.20
N ARG A 139 2.91 -11.80 5.17
CA ARG A 139 2.55 -13.22 5.00
C ARG A 139 3.11 -14.04 6.15
N LYS A 140 2.43 -15.11 6.50
CA LYS A 140 2.84 -15.99 7.61
C LYS A 140 4.24 -16.54 7.39
N GLY A 141 5.11 -16.34 8.39
CA GLY A 141 6.52 -16.76 8.35
C GLY A 141 7.46 -15.78 7.66
N GLU A 142 6.95 -14.70 7.07
CA GLU A 142 7.76 -13.65 6.47
C GLU A 142 8.02 -12.50 7.44
N LYS A 143 9.05 -11.70 7.13
CA LYS A 143 9.31 -10.46 7.87
C LYS A 143 8.27 -9.42 7.47
N TYR A 144 7.91 -8.54 8.40
CA TYR A 144 7.08 -7.40 8.11
C TYR A 144 7.81 -6.48 7.13
N VAL A 145 7.26 -6.37 5.93
CA VAL A 145 7.78 -5.53 4.86
C VAL A 145 6.79 -4.42 4.58
N VAL A 146 7.27 -3.20 4.62
CA VAL A 146 6.48 -2.05 4.23
C VAL A 146 6.77 -1.77 2.76
N GLY A 147 5.77 -1.96 1.91
CA GLY A 147 5.84 -1.58 0.50
C GLY A 147 5.85 -0.05 0.37
N LEU A 148 6.80 0.49 -0.39
CA LEU A 148 6.76 1.87 -0.85
C LEU A 148 6.33 1.84 -2.31
N SER A 149 5.18 2.42 -2.60
CA SER A 149 4.65 2.47 -3.96
C SER A 149 5.19 3.65 -4.77
N GLU A 150 5.68 4.69 -4.10
CA GLU A 150 6.15 5.92 -4.73
C GLU A 150 7.40 6.43 -4.02
N ALA A 151 8.36 6.91 -4.80
CA ALA A 151 9.49 7.68 -4.34
C ALA A 151 9.36 9.09 -4.91
N GLU A 152 9.26 10.08 -4.02
CA GLU A 152 9.33 11.48 -4.42
C GLU A 152 10.79 11.94 -4.43
N ALA A 153 11.18 12.66 -5.46
CA ALA A 153 12.51 13.19 -5.62
C ALA A 153 12.47 14.67 -6.01
N TYR A 154 13.44 15.40 -5.55
CA TYR A 154 13.68 16.78 -6.00
C TYR A 154 14.61 16.74 -7.20
N ALA A 155 14.28 17.48 -8.24
CA ALA A 155 15.15 17.67 -9.41
C ALA A 155 15.61 19.12 -9.50
N ILE A 156 16.85 19.32 -9.91
CA ILE A 156 17.39 20.66 -10.19
C ILE A 156 17.04 20.99 -11.65
N ALA A 157 16.33 22.08 -11.86
CA ALA A 157 15.98 22.52 -13.20
C ALA A 157 17.23 22.87 -14.02
N ASN A 158 17.24 22.51 -15.29
CA ASN A 158 18.29 22.93 -16.20
C ASN A 158 18.29 24.48 -16.29
N GLY A 159 19.46 25.09 -16.14
CA GLY A 159 19.59 26.55 -16.11
C GLY A 159 19.30 27.21 -14.76
N ALA A 160 19.19 26.43 -13.67
CA ALA A 160 19.12 27.00 -12.34
C ALA A 160 20.35 27.87 -12.06
N PRO A 161 20.19 29.10 -11.49
CA PRO A 161 21.29 30.05 -11.35
C PRO A 161 22.37 29.61 -10.35
N ASN A 162 22.05 28.69 -9.45
CA ASN A 162 22.97 28.18 -8.43
C ASN A 162 22.67 26.70 -8.11
N PRO A 163 22.91 25.79 -9.06
CA PRO A 163 22.51 24.41 -8.90
C PRO A 163 23.25 23.68 -7.77
N GLU A 164 24.47 24.05 -7.48
CA GLU A 164 25.29 23.44 -6.41
C GLU A 164 24.80 23.79 -5.00
N ALA A 165 24.06 24.88 -4.81
CA ALA A 165 23.49 25.26 -3.52
C ALA A 165 22.22 24.48 -3.18
N VAL A 166 21.52 23.95 -4.18
CA VAL A 166 20.23 23.26 -3.98
C VAL A 166 20.34 22.02 -3.07
N PRO A 167 21.34 21.12 -3.20
CA PRO A 167 21.50 19.99 -2.28
C PRO A 167 21.71 20.42 -0.83
N TYR A 168 22.48 21.49 -0.59
CA TYR A 168 22.71 22.02 0.77
C TYR A 168 21.43 22.61 1.38
N PHE A 169 20.67 23.37 0.58
CA PHE A 169 19.36 23.88 1.01
C PHE A 169 18.40 22.74 1.32
N LEU A 170 18.28 21.74 0.45
CA LEU A 170 17.40 20.59 0.66
C LEU A 170 17.78 19.80 1.90
N ARG A 171 19.07 19.57 2.13
CA ARG A 171 19.56 18.92 3.34
C ARG A 171 19.16 19.68 4.59
N TYR A 172 19.41 21.00 4.63
CA TYR A 172 19.03 21.86 5.75
C TYR A 172 17.52 21.86 5.97
N PHE A 173 16.74 21.98 4.90
CA PHE A 173 15.27 21.94 4.95
C PHE A 173 14.73 20.61 5.46
N LEU A 174 15.27 19.49 5.00
CA LEU A 174 14.86 18.16 5.42
C LEU A 174 15.30 17.86 6.86
N ASP A 175 16.50 18.25 7.25
CA ASP A 175 16.98 18.12 8.63
C ASP A 175 16.13 18.96 9.59
N GLY A 176 15.75 20.16 9.21
CA GLY A 176 14.85 21.02 9.97
C GLY A 176 13.42 20.44 10.09
N ALA A 177 12.95 19.73 9.09
CA ALA A 177 11.64 19.05 9.12
C ALA A 177 11.61 17.83 10.06
N ASN A 178 12.76 17.28 10.42
CA ASN A 178 12.88 16.18 11.38
C ASN A 178 12.98 16.65 12.85
N TYR A 179 13.04 17.95 13.08
CA TYR A 179 13.12 18.51 14.41
C TYR A 179 11.79 18.31 15.14
N GLU A 180 11.71 17.34 16.06
CA GLU A 180 10.53 17.01 16.88
C GLU A 180 9.54 16.00 16.30
N LEU A 181 10.00 14.89 15.73
CA LEU A 181 9.11 13.81 15.30
C LEU A 181 8.10 13.39 16.39
N SER A 182 8.52 13.39 17.67
CA SER A 182 7.64 13.03 18.78
C SER A 182 6.41 13.92 18.92
N THR A 183 6.50 15.21 18.55
CA THR A 183 5.37 16.16 18.62
C THR A 183 4.39 16.01 17.46
N TYR A 184 4.78 15.31 16.39
CA TYR A 184 3.96 15.12 15.21
C TYR A 184 2.98 13.94 15.32
N PHE A 185 3.23 13.00 16.24
CA PHE A 185 2.39 11.80 16.38
C PHE A 185 1.40 11.95 17.55
N CYS A 186 0.25 11.28 17.40
CA CYS A 186 -0.81 11.35 18.42
C CYS A 186 -0.42 10.61 19.71
N ASN A 187 0.37 9.54 19.59
CA ASN A 187 0.77 8.69 20.70
C ASN A 187 2.10 7.99 20.39
N GLU A 188 2.68 7.37 21.43
CA GLU A 188 3.97 6.66 21.34
C GLU A 188 3.91 5.45 20.41
N GLN A 189 2.79 4.73 20.37
CA GLN A 189 2.62 3.60 19.47
C GLN A 189 2.77 4.04 18.00
N ASN A 190 2.14 5.15 17.61
CA ASN A 190 2.23 5.66 16.25
C ASN A 190 3.67 6.08 15.89
N LEU A 191 4.40 6.66 16.84
CA LEU A 191 5.82 6.99 16.65
C LEU A 191 6.67 5.71 16.51
N GLU A 192 6.44 4.69 17.31
CA GLU A 192 7.16 3.41 17.20
C GLU A 192 6.91 2.74 15.84
N VAL A 193 5.63 2.68 15.42
CA VAL A 193 5.26 2.11 14.12
C VAL A 193 5.87 2.92 12.97
N TYR A 194 5.86 4.24 13.05
CA TYR A 194 6.53 5.09 12.08
C TYR A 194 8.03 4.78 11.97
N ASN A 195 8.75 4.73 13.10
CA ASN A 195 10.17 4.42 13.12
C ASN A 195 10.47 3.03 12.55
N TYR A 196 9.60 2.05 12.85
CA TYR A 196 9.70 0.72 12.26
C TYR A 196 9.52 0.76 10.74
N CYS A 197 8.49 1.43 10.26
CA CYS A 197 8.19 1.57 8.83
C CYS A 197 9.27 2.35 8.08
N MET A 198 9.91 3.35 8.71
CA MET A 198 10.95 4.16 8.10
C MET A 198 12.34 3.51 8.13
N SER A 199 12.53 2.45 8.89
CA SER A 199 13.81 1.72 8.95
C SER A 199 14.09 1.02 7.62
N GLN A 200 15.27 1.24 7.04
CA GLN A 200 15.68 0.64 5.76
C GLN A 200 15.60 -0.89 5.75
N LYS A 201 15.92 -1.53 6.87
CA LYS A 201 15.87 -3.00 7.02
C LYS A 201 14.47 -3.59 6.95
N ASN A 202 13.44 -2.76 7.18
CA ASN A 202 12.04 -3.17 7.20
C ASN A 202 11.30 -2.70 5.94
N ARG A 203 11.99 -1.99 5.03
CA ARG A 203 11.40 -1.45 3.81
C ARG A 203 11.78 -2.29 2.61
N LYS A 204 10.80 -2.57 1.78
CA LYS A 204 10.98 -3.09 0.44
C LYS A 204 10.29 -2.15 -0.54
N PHE A 205 11.00 -1.84 -1.64
CA PHE A 205 10.42 -1.05 -2.71
C PHE A 205 9.63 -1.98 -3.63
N VAL A 206 8.34 -1.71 -3.75
CA VAL A 206 7.49 -2.29 -4.77
C VAL A 206 7.35 -1.24 -5.87
N TYR A 207 7.76 -1.58 -7.08
CA TYR A 207 7.69 -0.66 -8.21
C TYR A 207 6.35 -0.80 -8.91
N PHE A 208 5.58 0.29 -8.93
CA PHE A 208 4.38 0.41 -9.73
C PHE A 208 4.69 1.23 -10.98
N TYR A 209 4.71 0.55 -12.12
CA TYR A 209 4.92 1.20 -13.42
C TYR A 209 3.65 1.62 -14.18
N PRO A 210 2.41 1.47 -13.68
CA PRO A 210 1.20 1.71 -14.46
C PRO A 210 1.09 3.13 -15.00
N LYS A 211 1.45 4.14 -14.21
CA LYS A 211 1.36 5.55 -14.62
C LYS A 211 2.35 5.90 -15.73
N ALA A 212 3.51 5.26 -15.73
CA ALA A 212 4.52 5.47 -16.78
C ALA A 212 4.11 4.86 -18.14
N ILE A 213 3.12 3.98 -18.15
CA ILE A 213 2.82 3.09 -19.27
C ILE A 213 1.48 3.41 -19.94
N GLY A 214 0.88 4.54 -19.62
CA GLY A 214 -0.37 4.96 -20.28
C GLY A 214 -1.57 4.08 -19.95
N GLY A 215 -1.58 3.49 -18.73
CA GLY A 215 -2.77 2.88 -18.16
C GLY A 215 -3.32 1.69 -18.94
N THR A 216 -2.64 0.55 -18.88
CA THR A 216 -3.23 -0.69 -19.40
C THR A 216 -4.43 -1.16 -18.56
N GLY A 217 -4.72 -0.45 -17.44
CA GLY A 217 -5.76 -0.84 -16.48
C GLY A 217 -5.42 -2.11 -15.68
N VAL A 218 -4.42 -2.86 -16.11
CA VAL A 218 -3.99 -4.08 -15.42
C VAL A 218 -2.93 -3.72 -14.39
N GLY A 219 -3.26 -3.91 -13.14
CA GLY A 219 -2.37 -3.60 -12.01
C GLY A 219 -2.69 -2.28 -11.30
N ASP A 220 -3.52 -1.40 -11.89
CA ASP A 220 -4.02 -0.19 -11.21
C ASP A 220 -5.13 -0.49 -10.19
N GLY A 221 -5.56 -1.75 -10.11
CA GLY A 221 -6.57 -2.20 -9.17
C GLY A 221 -8.00 -2.03 -9.64
N PRO A 222 -8.48 -0.84 -10.07
CA PRO A 222 -9.91 -0.64 -10.30
C PRO A 222 -10.54 -1.68 -11.21
N ALA A 223 -9.93 -1.98 -12.34
CA ALA A 223 -10.50 -2.92 -13.30
C ALA A 223 -10.46 -4.39 -12.83
N LEU A 224 -9.53 -4.75 -11.95
CA LEU A 224 -9.50 -6.08 -11.31
C LEU A 224 -10.44 -6.14 -10.11
N MET A 225 -10.68 -5.01 -9.46
CA MET A 225 -11.63 -4.90 -8.34
C MET A 225 -13.08 -5.15 -8.78
N ASP A 226 -13.42 -4.89 -10.03
CA ASP A 226 -14.76 -5.13 -10.56
C ASP A 226 -14.98 -6.59 -10.98
N GLN A 227 -13.95 -7.45 -10.88
CA GLN A 227 -14.03 -8.86 -11.26
C GLN A 227 -14.33 -9.75 -10.05
N THR A 228 -15.13 -10.80 -10.25
CA THR A 228 -15.16 -11.93 -9.30
C THR A 228 -13.89 -12.77 -9.43
N SER A 229 -13.58 -13.60 -8.44
CA SER A 229 -12.37 -14.44 -8.46
C SER A 229 -12.27 -15.32 -9.73
N ASP A 230 -13.40 -15.83 -10.21
CA ASP A 230 -13.46 -16.63 -11.44
C ASP A 230 -13.21 -15.81 -12.72
N GLN A 231 -13.60 -14.52 -12.72
CA GLN A 231 -13.46 -13.62 -13.86
C GLN A 231 -12.05 -13.07 -14.01
N VAL A 232 -11.27 -12.99 -12.92
CA VAL A 232 -9.90 -12.42 -12.91
C VAL A 232 -9.02 -13.06 -13.99
N LYS A 233 -9.07 -14.38 -14.15
CA LYS A 233 -8.25 -15.06 -15.16
C LYS A 233 -8.59 -14.60 -16.58
N SER A 234 -9.87 -14.59 -16.95
CA SER A 234 -10.32 -14.17 -18.27
C SER A 234 -9.98 -12.71 -18.55
N TYR A 235 -10.11 -11.85 -17.54
CA TYR A 235 -9.70 -10.46 -17.63
C TYR A 235 -8.20 -10.32 -17.90
N ILE A 236 -7.35 -10.98 -17.12
CA ILE A 236 -5.90 -11.01 -17.30
C ILE A 236 -5.54 -11.52 -18.70
N ASP A 237 -6.11 -12.65 -19.12
CA ASP A 237 -5.86 -13.23 -20.45
C ASP A 237 -6.19 -12.24 -21.58
N SER A 238 -7.25 -11.44 -21.43
CA SER A 238 -7.65 -10.42 -22.40
C SER A 238 -6.64 -9.27 -22.51
N LYS A 239 -5.83 -9.04 -21.48
CA LYS A 239 -4.86 -7.95 -21.39
C LYS A 239 -3.41 -8.34 -21.74
N MET A 240 -3.14 -9.63 -21.88
CA MET A 240 -1.78 -10.13 -22.17
C MET A 240 -1.11 -9.41 -23.35
N GLY A 241 -1.80 -9.32 -24.49
CA GLY A 241 -1.25 -8.70 -25.69
C GLY A 241 -0.99 -7.20 -25.55
N GLU A 242 -1.80 -6.49 -24.79
CA GLU A 242 -1.63 -5.07 -24.51
C GLU A 242 -0.37 -4.84 -23.65
N VAL A 243 -0.21 -5.63 -22.59
CA VAL A 243 0.96 -5.55 -21.70
C VAL A 243 2.25 -5.94 -22.45
N ASP A 244 2.20 -6.99 -23.27
CA ASP A 244 3.35 -7.39 -24.11
C ASP A 244 3.80 -6.27 -25.07
N LYS A 245 2.86 -5.56 -25.68
CA LYS A 245 3.16 -4.40 -26.53
C LYS A 245 3.92 -3.33 -25.75
N VAL A 246 3.43 -2.97 -24.57
CA VAL A 246 4.06 -1.96 -23.72
C VAL A 246 5.44 -2.40 -23.26
N VAL A 247 5.60 -3.63 -22.82
CA VAL A 247 6.90 -4.22 -22.46
C VAL A 247 7.91 -4.12 -23.61
N LYS A 248 7.49 -4.41 -24.84
CA LYS A 248 8.34 -4.30 -26.03
C LYS A 248 8.76 -2.85 -26.30
N GLU A 249 7.86 -1.89 -26.15
CA GLU A 249 8.15 -0.46 -26.32
C GLU A 249 9.20 0.00 -25.29
N TYR A 250 9.02 -0.33 -24.00
CA TYR A 250 9.97 0.02 -22.95
C TYR A 250 11.35 -0.58 -23.16
N ASN A 251 11.41 -1.86 -23.52
CA ASN A 251 12.69 -2.51 -23.80
C ASN A 251 13.38 -1.90 -25.03
N THR A 252 12.63 -1.35 -25.96
CA THR A 252 13.20 -0.61 -27.09
C THR A 252 13.79 0.74 -26.66
N LEU A 253 13.11 1.46 -25.74
CA LEU A 253 13.62 2.70 -25.16
C LEU A 253 14.90 2.48 -24.35
N ILE A 254 14.96 1.44 -23.49
CA ILE A 254 16.17 1.10 -22.73
C ILE A 254 17.36 0.88 -23.66
N LYS A 255 17.17 0.19 -24.79
CA LYS A 255 18.25 -0.04 -25.77
C LYS A 255 18.75 1.25 -26.41
N LYS A 256 17.89 2.27 -26.55
CA LYS A 256 18.30 3.59 -27.10
C LYS A 256 19.06 4.43 -26.08
N ILE A 257 18.71 4.33 -24.80
CA ILE A 257 19.36 5.10 -23.71
C ILE A 257 20.77 4.52 -23.40
N LYS A 258 20.97 3.22 -23.58
CA LYS A 258 22.26 2.56 -23.35
C LYS A 258 23.27 2.71 -24.49
N LYS A 259 22.90 3.35 -25.59
CA LYS A 259 23.79 3.75 -26.70
C LYS A 259 24.25 5.19 -26.51
#